data_1959120b115c658ad1d0ff9bc46699ec
#
_entry.id   1959120b115c658ad1d0ff9bc46699ec
#
_cell.length_a   1.000
_cell.length_b   1.000
_cell.length_c   1.000
_cell.angle_alpha   90.00
_cell.angle_beta   90.00
_cell.angle_gamma   90.00
#
_symmetry.space_group_name_H-M   'P 1'
#
loop_
_entity.id
_entity.type
_entity.pdbx_description
1 polymer ?
#
loop_
_entity_poly.entity_id
_entity_poly.type
_entity_poly.pdbx_seq_one_letter_code
_entity_poly.pdbx_strand_id
1 'polypeptide(L)'
;LAIPHNSNGSNGQMFKLVDWAGNPLNDNYSSQRIRNEPLIEITQIKGTSETHPLLSDNDEWAGFEIMPFRVGSVLPSEPSGSYAREALLNGLSFEDQGMANPFDFGFVGASDTHTAAIGDDESDFYGKLGLSDATPQQTGAVPLSAEAGARRLEDRPDTTKEFDAGVYANGSDITF
;
A
#
# COMPACT_ATOMS: atom_id res chain seq x y z
N LEU A 1 10.66 11.58 -14.45
CA LEU A 1 10.65 10.77 -13.24
C LEU A 1 9.23 10.71 -12.69
N ALA A 2 8.69 9.52 -12.55
CA ALA A 2 7.50 9.21 -11.79
C ALA A 2 7.87 8.25 -10.65
N ILE A 3 7.17 8.35 -9.54
CA ILE A 3 7.35 7.46 -8.38
C ILE A 3 5.96 6.87 -8.08
N PRO A 4 5.69 5.61 -8.48
CA PRO A 4 4.47 4.94 -8.07
C PRO A 4 4.29 5.01 -6.56
N HIS A 5 3.09 5.40 -6.11
CA HIS A 5 2.75 5.46 -4.71
C HIS A 5 1.37 4.89 -4.45
N ASN A 6 1.08 4.48 -3.21
CA ASN A 6 -0.16 3.79 -2.85
C ASN A 6 -0.44 2.56 -3.74
N SER A 7 0.60 1.81 -4.10
CA SER A 7 0.41 0.64 -4.97
C SER A 7 -0.48 -0.41 -4.33
N ASN A 8 -0.43 -0.56 -2.99
CA ASN A 8 -1.31 -1.42 -2.20
C ASN A 8 -2.81 -1.14 -2.45
N GLY A 9 -3.18 0.13 -2.64
CA GLY A 9 -4.54 0.55 -2.96
C GLY A 9 -4.87 0.64 -4.45
N SER A 10 -4.01 0.11 -5.33
CA SER A 10 -4.16 0.23 -6.79
C SER A 10 -5.11 -0.78 -7.43
N ASN A 11 -5.63 -1.74 -6.66
CA ASN A 11 -6.51 -2.80 -7.17
C ASN A 11 -5.86 -3.61 -8.31
N GLY A 12 -4.61 -4.02 -8.14
CA GLY A 12 -3.87 -4.81 -9.12
C GLY A 12 -3.37 -4.02 -10.34
N GLN A 13 -3.56 -2.70 -10.39
CA GLN A 13 -3.27 -1.92 -11.59
C GLN A 13 -1.81 -1.43 -11.66
N MET A 14 -1.15 -1.28 -10.50
CA MET A 14 0.18 -0.68 -10.47
C MET A 14 1.23 -1.57 -11.14
N PHE A 15 1.21 -2.86 -10.88
CA PHE A 15 2.22 -3.83 -11.36
C PHE A 15 1.63 -4.94 -12.21
N LYS A 16 0.53 -4.67 -12.92
CA LYS A 16 -0.06 -5.64 -13.85
C LYS A 16 0.92 -6.02 -14.95
N LEU A 17 0.83 -7.27 -15.42
CA LEU A 17 1.73 -7.85 -16.42
C LEU A 17 1.26 -7.66 -17.88
N VAL A 18 0.28 -6.79 -18.07
CA VAL A 18 -0.26 -6.43 -19.38
C VAL A 18 -0.30 -4.91 -19.55
N ASP A 19 -0.22 -4.43 -20.78
CA ASP A 19 -0.43 -3.03 -21.11
C ASP A 19 -1.92 -2.61 -21.00
N TRP A 20 -2.24 -1.36 -21.32
CA TRP A 20 -3.60 -0.86 -21.29
C TRP A 20 -4.52 -1.45 -22.36
N ALA A 21 -3.96 -2.06 -23.40
CA ALA A 21 -4.71 -2.79 -24.43
C ALA A 21 -4.91 -4.27 -24.08
N GLY A 22 -4.34 -4.75 -22.97
CA GLY A 22 -4.39 -6.14 -22.53
C GLY A 22 -3.33 -7.04 -23.15
N ASN A 23 -2.34 -6.48 -23.87
CA ASN A 23 -1.25 -7.27 -24.40
C ASN A 23 -0.19 -7.53 -23.33
N PRO A 24 0.52 -8.68 -23.36
CA PRO A 24 1.66 -8.92 -22.48
C PRO A 24 2.71 -7.80 -22.59
N LEU A 25 3.36 -7.48 -21.47
CA LEU A 25 4.47 -6.52 -21.47
C LEU A 25 5.60 -7.01 -22.38
N ASN A 26 6.31 -6.06 -22.99
CA ASN A 26 7.44 -6.33 -23.90
C ASN A 26 8.62 -5.42 -23.55
N ASP A 27 9.78 -5.69 -24.15
CA ASP A 27 11.03 -4.97 -23.85
C ASP A 27 10.93 -3.46 -24.02
N ASN A 28 10.18 -3.00 -25.02
CA ASN A 28 10.00 -1.56 -25.24
C ASN A 28 9.23 -0.90 -24.07
N TYR A 29 8.14 -1.55 -23.65
CA TYR A 29 7.37 -1.10 -22.47
C TYR A 29 8.23 -1.14 -21.21
N SER A 30 8.91 -2.25 -20.95
CA SER A 30 9.75 -2.46 -19.76
C SER A 30 10.86 -1.44 -19.68
N SER A 31 11.59 -1.22 -20.77
CA SER A 31 12.67 -0.24 -20.85
C SER A 31 12.18 1.20 -20.68
N GLN A 32 10.98 1.51 -21.16
CA GLN A 32 10.37 2.83 -20.93
C GLN A 32 9.93 2.99 -19.49
N ARG A 33 9.34 1.96 -18.90
CA ARG A 33 8.86 1.98 -17.53
C ARG A 33 9.98 2.24 -16.55
N ILE A 34 11.04 1.42 -16.55
CA ILE A 34 12.14 1.58 -15.59
C ILE A 34 12.88 2.92 -15.73
N ARG A 35 12.96 3.45 -16.94
CA ARG A 35 13.53 4.79 -17.18
C ARG A 35 12.68 5.91 -16.54
N ASN A 36 11.35 5.75 -16.50
CA ASN A 36 10.43 6.73 -15.99
C ASN A 36 10.12 6.53 -14.50
N GLU A 37 10.08 5.27 -14.05
CA GLU A 37 9.71 4.82 -12.71
C GLU A 37 10.88 4.06 -12.03
N PRO A 38 12.05 4.69 -11.82
CA PRO A 38 13.20 4.02 -11.20
C PRO A 38 13.07 3.87 -9.69
N LEU A 39 12.02 4.41 -9.08
CA LEU A 39 11.73 4.35 -7.64
C LEU A 39 10.24 4.02 -7.43
N ILE A 40 9.95 3.43 -6.27
CA ILE A 40 8.58 3.22 -5.78
C ILE A 40 8.50 3.62 -4.31
N GLU A 41 7.38 4.16 -3.89
CA GLU A 41 7.06 4.35 -2.48
C GLU A 41 6.65 3.01 -1.87
N ILE A 42 7.43 2.55 -0.87
CA ILE A 42 7.22 1.23 -0.26
C ILE A 42 6.25 1.29 0.92
N THR A 43 6.13 2.43 1.58
CA THR A 43 5.23 2.65 2.71
C THR A 43 4.93 4.12 2.94
N GLN A 44 3.78 4.39 3.47
CA GLN A 44 3.34 5.68 3.98
C GLN A 44 2.12 5.47 4.91
N ILE A 45 1.48 6.53 5.40
CA ILE A 45 0.35 6.43 6.36
C ILE A 45 -0.82 5.56 5.86
N LYS A 46 -1.02 5.44 4.54
CA LYS A 46 -2.04 4.56 3.95
C LYS A 46 -1.55 3.10 3.81
N GLY A 47 -0.62 2.68 4.65
CA GLY A 47 -0.17 1.32 4.79
C GLY A 47 1.02 0.93 3.93
N THR A 48 1.48 -0.29 4.12
CA THR A 48 2.59 -0.88 3.40
C THR A 48 2.22 -1.24 1.96
N SER A 49 3.14 -0.99 1.04
CA SER A 49 3.12 -1.49 -0.33
C SER A 49 4.15 -2.60 -0.57
N GLU A 50 4.81 -3.10 0.49
CA GLU A 50 5.84 -4.13 0.38
C GLU A 50 5.25 -5.47 -0.04
N THR A 51 4.39 -6.05 0.78
CA THR A 51 3.75 -7.35 0.53
C THR A 51 2.40 -7.47 1.24
N HIS A 52 1.71 -8.59 1.01
CA HIS A 52 0.42 -8.91 1.60
C HIS A 52 0.41 -10.39 2.03
N PRO A 53 -0.31 -10.78 3.11
CA PRO A 53 -0.38 -12.18 3.56
C PRO A 53 -0.80 -13.18 2.48
N LEU A 54 -1.67 -12.79 1.54
CA LEU A 54 -2.08 -13.64 0.42
C LEU A 54 -0.99 -13.84 -0.65
N LEU A 55 0.08 -13.02 -0.63
CA LEU A 55 1.21 -13.08 -1.56
C LEU A 55 2.50 -13.61 -0.91
N SER A 56 2.53 -13.67 0.43
CA SER A 56 3.69 -14.07 1.23
C SER A 56 3.21 -14.82 2.47
N ASP A 57 2.66 -16.01 2.28
CA ASP A 57 2.01 -16.84 3.31
C ASP A 57 2.98 -17.40 4.36
N ASN A 58 4.29 -17.43 4.07
CA ASN A 58 5.35 -17.86 4.97
C ASN A 58 6.04 -16.71 5.73
N ASP A 59 5.57 -15.48 5.57
CA ASP A 59 6.11 -14.29 6.21
C ASP A 59 5.20 -13.84 7.35
N GLU A 60 5.66 -14.02 8.59
CA GLU A 60 4.89 -13.62 9.79
C GLU A 60 4.62 -12.11 9.87
N TRP A 61 5.40 -11.29 9.16
CA TRP A 61 5.28 -9.83 9.12
C TRP A 61 4.48 -9.32 7.91
N ALA A 62 4.07 -10.19 7.00
CA ALA A 62 3.32 -9.79 5.80
C ALA A 62 2.02 -9.05 6.10
N GLY A 63 1.46 -9.22 7.30
CA GLY A 63 0.25 -8.53 7.75
C GLY A 63 0.47 -7.19 8.45
N PHE A 64 1.72 -6.71 8.52
CA PHE A 64 2.03 -5.47 9.22
C PHE A 64 1.62 -4.24 8.37
N GLU A 65 0.89 -3.32 8.98
CA GLU A 65 0.40 -2.06 8.36
C GLU A 65 -0.35 -2.24 7.03
N ILE A 66 -1.15 -3.27 6.91
CA ILE A 66 -2.00 -3.48 5.73
C ILE A 66 -3.14 -2.47 5.69
N MET A 67 -3.30 -1.78 4.56
CA MET A 67 -4.49 -1.01 4.20
C MET A 67 -5.22 -1.76 3.08
N PRO A 68 -6.38 -2.39 3.37
CA PRO A 68 -6.99 -3.33 2.42
C PRO A 68 -7.86 -2.69 1.34
N PHE A 69 -7.94 -1.35 1.32
CA PHE A 69 -8.87 -0.64 0.46
C PHE A 69 -8.20 -0.02 -0.76
N ARG A 70 -9.01 0.20 -1.80
CA ARG A 70 -8.61 1.05 -2.93
C ARG A 70 -8.49 2.49 -2.47
N VAL A 71 -7.50 3.21 -2.98
CA VAL A 71 -7.30 4.62 -2.67
C VAL A 71 -8.58 5.42 -2.92
N GLY A 72 -9.00 6.19 -1.92
CA GLY A 72 -10.21 7.01 -1.99
C GLY A 72 -11.53 6.22 -2.00
N SER A 73 -11.52 4.95 -1.57
CA SER A 73 -12.69 4.08 -1.59
C SER A 73 -12.72 3.20 -0.34
N VAL A 74 -13.89 2.65 -0.02
CA VAL A 74 -14.08 1.59 0.98
C VAL A 74 -14.19 0.20 0.34
N LEU A 75 -13.93 0.08 -0.96
CA LEU A 75 -13.93 -1.19 -1.65
C LEU A 75 -12.58 -1.89 -1.48
N PRO A 76 -12.54 -3.21 -1.30
CA PRO A 76 -11.30 -3.96 -1.20
C PRO A 76 -10.39 -3.76 -2.42
N SER A 77 -9.08 -3.68 -2.18
CA SER A 77 -8.06 -3.66 -3.22
C SER A 77 -7.59 -5.08 -3.52
N GLU A 78 -7.45 -5.42 -4.79
CA GLU A 78 -6.87 -6.70 -5.21
C GLU A 78 -5.37 -6.72 -4.86
N PRO A 79 -4.87 -7.71 -4.09
CA PRO A 79 -3.45 -7.76 -3.73
C PRO A 79 -2.53 -8.05 -4.92
N SER A 80 -2.87 -9.00 -5.79
CA SER A 80 -2.03 -9.33 -6.94
C SER A 80 -1.90 -8.14 -7.90
N GLY A 81 -0.67 -7.81 -8.28
CA GLY A 81 -0.35 -6.63 -9.08
C GLY A 81 -0.34 -5.32 -8.29
N SER A 82 -0.44 -5.36 -6.95
CA SER A 82 -0.48 -4.19 -6.08
C SER A 82 0.76 -4.03 -5.19
N TYR A 83 1.57 -5.08 -5.02
CA TYR A 83 2.65 -5.08 -4.04
C TYR A 83 4.04 -5.25 -4.66
N ALA A 84 5.01 -4.55 -4.08
CA ALA A 84 6.37 -4.44 -4.60
C ALA A 84 7.12 -5.77 -4.65
N ARG A 85 6.99 -6.62 -3.63
CA ARG A 85 7.71 -7.90 -3.56
C ARG A 85 7.27 -8.85 -4.69
N GLU A 86 5.97 -8.92 -4.98
CA GLU A 86 5.44 -9.66 -6.13
C GLU A 86 5.95 -9.06 -7.45
N ALA A 87 5.97 -7.73 -7.58
CA ALA A 87 6.49 -7.06 -8.76
C ALA A 87 7.97 -7.38 -9.01
N LEU A 88 8.81 -7.36 -7.96
CA LEU A 88 10.23 -7.75 -8.06
C LEU A 88 10.40 -9.19 -8.53
N LEU A 89 9.63 -10.13 -7.97
CA LEU A 89 9.65 -11.54 -8.39
C LEU A 89 9.24 -11.69 -9.85
N ASN A 90 8.21 -10.98 -10.28
CA ASN A 90 7.80 -10.93 -11.68
C ASN A 90 8.89 -10.33 -12.57
N GLY A 91 9.59 -9.28 -12.09
CA GLY A 91 10.71 -8.67 -12.77
C GLY A 91 11.86 -9.66 -13.02
N LEU A 92 12.24 -10.43 -12.02
CA LEU A 92 13.23 -11.50 -12.14
C LEU A 92 12.77 -12.58 -13.14
N SER A 93 11.49 -12.90 -13.18
CA SER A 93 10.94 -13.84 -14.16
C SER A 93 11.02 -13.31 -15.60
N PHE A 94 10.89 -12.00 -15.82
CA PHE A 94 11.14 -11.38 -17.13
C PHE A 94 12.61 -11.55 -17.57
N GLU A 95 13.55 -11.30 -16.65
CA GLU A 95 14.99 -11.48 -16.91
C GLU A 95 15.34 -12.94 -17.25
N ASP A 96 14.79 -13.90 -16.50
CA ASP A 96 15.00 -15.33 -16.77
C ASP A 96 14.51 -15.75 -18.16
N GLN A 97 13.51 -15.06 -18.68
CA GLN A 97 13.00 -15.24 -20.05
C GLN A 97 13.76 -14.43 -21.11
N GLY A 98 14.82 -13.71 -20.72
CA GLY A 98 15.63 -12.88 -21.60
C GLY A 98 14.96 -11.56 -22.00
N MET A 99 13.95 -11.12 -21.25
CA MET A 99 13.25 -9.85 -21.44
C MET A 99 13.75 -8.77 -20.48
N ALA A 100 13.55 -7.51 -20.83
CA ALA A 100 13.84 -6.40 -19.94
C ALA A 100 12.92 -6.42 -18.70
N ASN A 101 13.50 -6.20 -17.52
CA ASN A 101 12.77 -6.14 -16.25
C ASN A 101 12.04 -4.78 -16.12
N PRO A 102 10.70 -4.75 -16.05
CA PRO A 102 9.95 -3.51 -15.87
C PRO A 102 9.91 -3.03 -14.43
N PHE A 103 10.44 -3.79 -13.46
CA PHE A 103 10.29 -3.59 -12.02
C PHE A 103 11.64 -3.52 -11.27
N ASP A 104 12.71 -3.15 -11.96
CA ASP A 104 14.06 -2.95 -11.38
C ASP A 104 14.15 -1.54 -10.73
N PHE A 105 13.34 -1.30 -9.71
CA PHE A 105 13.23 -0.01 -9.03
C PHE A 105 13.85 -0.03 -7.63
N GLY A 106 14.32 1.14 -7.17
CA GLY A 106 14.66 1.39 -5.77
C GLY A 106 13.43 1.80 -4.94
N PHE A 107 13.64 2.02 -3.64
CA PHE A 107 12.55 2.30 -2.70
C PHE A 107 12.69 3.66 -2.04
N VAL A 108 11.53 4.28 -1.75
CA VAL A 108 11.42 5.43 -0.86
C VAL A 108 10.30 5.16 0.15
N GLY A 109 10.48 5.62 1.39
CA GLY A 109 9.42 5.73 2.38
C GLY A 109 8.97 7.18 2.47
N ALA A 110 7.69 7.42 2.77
CA ALA A 110 7.15 8.75 2.88
C ALA A 110 6.04 8.81 3.96
N SER A 111 5.80 9.99 4.51
CA SER A 111 4.73 10.22 5.49
C SER A 111 3.39 10.57 4.85
N ASP A 112 3.39 10.95 3.58
CA ASP A 112 2.23 11.53 2.89
C ASP A 112 1.66 12.79 3.60
N THR A 113 2.53 13.52 4.32
CA THR A 113 2.15 14.73 5.05
C THR A 113 1.68 15.82 4.09
N HIS A 114 0.51 16.41 4.37
CA HIS A 114 -0.11 17.43 3.53
C HIS A 114 -0.07 18.83 4.16
N THR A 115 0.67 19.00 5.26
CA THR A 115 0.74 20.26 6.01
C THR A 115 1.95 21.10 5.63
N ALA A 116 2.86 20.60 4.79
CA ALA A 116 4.18 21.16 4.49
C ALA A 116 5.10 21.35 5.74
N ALA A 117 4.70 20.75 6.87
CA ALA A 117 5.43 20.74 8.14
C ALA A 117 5.84 19.29 8.44
N ILE A 118 6.97 18.87 7.89
CA ILE A 118 7.51 17.54 8.13
C ILE A 118 8.26 17.59 9.46
N GLY A 119 7.79 16.83 10.46
CA GLY A 119 8.47 16.59 11.72
C GLY A 119 9.10 15.21 11.75
N ASP A 120 10.27 15.11 12.34
CA ASP A 120 10.98 13.84 12.61
C ASP A 120 10.97 13.48 14.11
N ASP A 121 10.28 14.26 14.91
CA ASP A 121 10.08 14.01 16.35
C ASP A 121 8.70 13.35 16.56
N GLU A 122 8.71 12.10 17.01
CA GLU A 122 7.48 11.33 17.31
C GLU A 122 6.58 12.02 18.34
N SER A 123 7.15 12.82 19.23
CA SER A 123 6.38 13.55 20.24
C SER A 123 5.62 14.75 19.68
N ASP A 124 5.99 15.21 18.47
CA ASP A 124 5.43 16.40 17.80
C ASP A 124 4.95 16.10 16.38
N PHE A 125 4.71 14.83 16.08
CA PHE A 125 4.19 14.40 14.77
C PHE A 125 2.67 14.52 14.70
N TYR A 126 2.19 15.30 13.74
CA TYR A 126 0.76 15.57 13.54
C TYR A 126 0.10 14.70 12.44
N GLY A 127 0.82 13.71 11.91
CA GLY A 127 0.31 12.87 10.84
C GLY A 127 0.13 13.59 9.51
N LYS A 128 -0.77 13.05 8.69
CA LYS A 128 -1.03 13.56 7.32
C LYS A 128 -1.76 14.90 7.32
N LEU A 129 -2.82 15.01 8.10
CA LEU A 129 -3.71 16.16 8.21
C LEU A 129 -3.85 16.52 9.69
N GLY A 130 -3.29 17.66 10.12
CA GLY A 130 -3.23 18.04 11.52
C GLY A 130 -4.56 18.08 12.29
N LEU A 131 -5.70 18.20 11.59
CA LEU A 131 -7.03 18.15 12.21
C LEU A 131 -7.56 16.73 12.40
N SER A 132 -7.22 15.80 11.52
CA SER A 132 -7.71 14.42 11.54
C SER A 132 -6.77 13.45 12.25
N ASP A 133 -5.49 13.77 12.31
CA ASP A 133 -4.42 12.88 12.76
C ASP A 133 -3.65 13.45 13.96
N ALA A 134 -4.28 14.38 14.72
CA ALA A 134 -3.61 15.15 15.76
C ALA A 134 -3.37 14.38 17.07
N THR A 135 -3.84 13.15 17.19
CA THR A 135 -3.66 12.35 18.40
C THR A 135 -3.11 10.96 18.09
N PRO A 136 -2.38 10.32 19.02
CA PRO A 136 -1.87 8.96 18.84
C PRO A 136 -2.94 7.92 18.51
N GLN A 137 -4.18 8.12 18.96
CA GLN A 137 -5.32 7.26 18.63
C GLN A 137 -5.76 7.44 17.17
N GLN A 138 -5.73 8.66 16.66
CA GLN A 138 -6.10 8.97 15.27
C GLN A 138 -5.04 8.49 14.27
N THR A 139 -3.76 8.56 14.64
CA THR A 139 -2.67 8.07 13.81
C THR A 139 -2.48 6.54 13.86
N GLY A 140 -3.24 5.85 14.71
CA GLY A 140 -3.08 4.40 14.89
C GLY A 140 -1.92 3.98 15.80
N ALA A 141 -1.16 4.93 16.35
CA ALA A 141 -0.06 4.63 17.29
C ALA A 141 -0.54 4.06 18.64
N VAL A 142 -1.80 4.26 18.99
CA VAL A 142 -2.44 3.68 20.17
C VAL A 142 -3.61 2.81 19.71
N PRO A 143 -3.62 1.50 20.02
CA PRO A 143 -4.70 0.61 19.65
C PRO A 143 -6.06 1.09 20.16
N LEU A 144 -7.10 0.89 19.36
CA LEU A 144 -8.48 1.12 19.78
C LEU A 144 -8.88 0.14 20.88
N SER A 145 -9.75 0.57 21.77
CA SER A 145 -10.45 -0.38 22.64
C SER A 145 -11.37 -1.29 21.82
N ALA A 146 -11.64 -2.49 22.30
CA ALA A 146 -12.56 -3.43 21.65
C ALA A 146 -13.94 -2.81 21.33
N GLU A 147 -14.44 -1.95 22.25
CA GLU A 147 -15.71 -1.24 22.07
C GLU A 147 -15.64 -0.17 20.97
N ALA A 148 -14.51 0.55 20.88
CA ALA A 148 -14.31 1.54 19.83
C ALA A 148 -14.17 0.88 18.46
N GLY A 149 -13.42 -0.24 18.37
CA GLY A 149 -13.31 -1.05 17.15
C GLY A 149 -14.65 -1.60 16.69
N ALA A 150 -15.46 -2.15 17.61
CA ALA A 150 -16.79 -2.65 17.29
C ALA A 150 -17.71 -1.55 16.71
N ARG A 151 -17.69 -0.37 17.31
CA ARG A 151 -18.47 0.78 16.77
C ARG A 151 -18.02 1.20 15.38
N ARG A 152 -16.71 1.17 15.10
CA ARG A 152 -16.20 1.45 13.75
C ARG A 152 -16.71 0.46 12.71
N LEU A 153 -16.83 -0.82 13.11
CA LEU A 153 -17.34 -1.87 12.22
C LEU A 153 -18.83 -1.74 11.92
N GLU A 154 -19.63 -1.23 12.87
CA GLU A 154 -21.08 -1.07 12.67
C GLU A 154 -21.41 -0.13 11.50
N ASP A 155 -20.62 0.91 11.32
CA ASP A 155 -20.80 1.92 10.27
C ASP A 155 -20.26 1.49 8.89
N ARG A 156 -19.61 0.32 8.79
CA ARG A 156 -19.03 -0.14 7.52
C ARG A 156 -20.02 -0.90 6.65
N PRO A 157 -19.90 -0.77 5.31
CA PRO A 157 -20.67 -1.60 4.39
C PRO A 157 -20.44 -3.10 4.63
N ASP A 158 -21.45 -3.92 4.52
CA ASP A 158 -21.34 -5.38 4.74
C ASP A 158 -20.28 -6.03 3.84
N THR A 159 -20.07 -5.50 2.65
CA THR A 159 -19.06 -5.97 1.70
C THR A 159 -17.60 -5.78 2.17
N THR A 160 -17.37 -4.94 3.17
CA THR A 160 -16.03 -4.66 3.69
C THR A 160 -15.83 -5.12 5.14
N LYS A 161 -16.89 -5.49 5.86
CA LYS A 161 -16.83 -5.82 7.29
C LYS A 161 -15.86 -6.94 7.63
N GLU A 162 -15.70 -7.94 6.79
CA GLU A 162 -14.78 -9.05 7.03
C GLU A 162 -13.32 -8.58 7.01
N PHE A 163 -12.96 -7.71 6.07
CA PHE A 163 -11.62 -7.10 5.99
C PHE A 163 -11.40 -6.13 7.15
N ASP A 164 -12.37 -5.27 7.41
CA ASP A 164 -12.31 -4.29 8.49
C ASP A 164 -12.19 -4.95 9.85
N ALA A 165 -12.84 -6.08 10.08
CA ALA A 165 -12.73 -6.84 11.32
C ALA A 165 -11.28 -7.29 11.58
N GLY A 166 -10.54 -7.69 10.56
CA GLY A 166 -9.12 -8.02 10.66
C GLY A 166 -8.26 -6.82 11.06
N VAL A 167 -8.49 -5.68 10.42
CA VAL A 167 -7.77 -4.43 10.68
C VAL A 167 -8.02 -3.94 12.11
N TYR A 168 -9.29 -3.81 12.51
CA TYR A 168 -9.63 -3.29 13.84
C TYR A 168 -9.35 -4.28 14.98
N ALA A 169 -9.33 -5.59 14.73
CA ALA A 169 -8.94 -6.59 15.72
C ALA A 169 -7.47 -6.44 16.14
N ASN A 170 -6.61 -5.94 15.24
CA ASN A 170 -5.21 -5.64 15.52
C ASN A 170 -5.02 -4.25 16.20
N GLY A 171 -6.09 -3.54 16.49
CA GLY A 171 -6.06 -2.26 17.17
C GLY A 171 -5.65 -1.06 16.32
N SER A 172 -5.66 -1.21 15.00
CA SER A 172 -5.35 -0.10 14.09
C SER A 172 -6.59 0.74 13.85
N ASP A 173 -6.55 2.03 14.17
CA ASP A 173 -7.51 3.03 13.70
C ASP A 173 -6.91 3.75 12.50
N ILE A 174 -6.96 3.10 11.35
CA ILE A 174 -6.49 3.73 10.12
C ILE A 174 -7.63 4.63 9.62
N THR A 175 -7.58 5.89 9.97
CA THR A 175 -8.46 6.92 9.42
C THR A 175 -7.83 7.47 8.14
N PHE A 176 -8.58 7.45 7.05
CA PHE A 176 -8.18 8.00 5.74
C PHE A 176 -8.89 9.31 5.47
#